data_329f38f6d91083760bb9fd1ae61dd608
#
_entry.id   329f38f6d91083760bb9fd1ae61dd608
#
_cell.length_a   1.000
_cell.length_b   1.000
_cell.length_c   1.000
_cell.angle_alpha   90.00
_cell.angle_beta   90.00
_cell.angle_gamma   90.00
#
_symmetry.space_group_name_H-M   'P 1'
#
loop_
_entity.id
_entity.type
_entity.pdbx_description
1 polymer ?
#
loop_
_entity_poly.entity_id
_entity_poly.type
_entity_poly.pdbx_seq_one_letter_code
_entity_poly.pdbx_strand_id
1 'polypeptide(L)'
;MALIDNLIKEGYLKTPKIIEAFKKVKRQDFVRSEDKELVELNEPLPIGYGQTISQPLTVAFMLELLTPQDRETILDVGSGSGWTVALLASIVGNQGKVYGLEKIKALADFATSNVNKYNFLRKGIVQIFCTDGYLGLPQAAPFDKIIVAAAAEEIPNKLLEQLKIGGKLVIPVGNPYESQTIEMIAKIGPNKYNKKSYPGFIFVPLVKE
;
A
#
# COMPACT_ATOMS: atom_id res chain seq x y z
N MET A 1 18.45 -2.91 9.55
CA MET A 1 18.16 -4.35 9.85
C MET A 1 17.49 -4.53 11.21
N ALA A 2 17.85 -3.74 12.21
CA ALA A 2 17.22 -3.84 13.55
C ALA A 2 15.70 -3.68 13.54
N LEU A 3 15.15 -2.77 12.74
CA LEU A 3 13.69 -2.56 12.62
C LEU A 3 12.98 -3.81 12.11
N ILE A 4 13.47 -4.42 11.02
CA ILE A 4 12.84 -5.62 10.43
C ILE A 4 12.89 -6.78 11.42
N ASP A 5 14.02 -6.97 12.09
CA ASP A 5 14.19 -8.05 13.08
C ASP A 5 13.25 -7.86 14.29
N ASN A 6 13.03 -6.60 14.73
CA ASN A 6 12.05 -6.28 15.76
C ASN A 6 10.61 -6.59 15.30
N LEU A 7 10.23 -6.19 14.09
CA LEU A 7 8.90 -6.49 13.54
C LEU A 7 8.64 -8.00 13.41
N ILE A 8 9.68 -8.79 13.09
CA ILE A 8 9.58 -10.26 13.08
C ILE A 8 9.42 -10.80 14.49
N LYS A 9 10.26 -10.37 15.44
CA LYS A 9 10.24 -10.81 16.84
C LYS A 9 8.90 -10.50 17.52
N GLU A 10 8.32 -9.33 17.23
CA GLU A 10 7.04 -8.87 17.75
C GLU A 10 5.84 -9.51 17.02
N GLY A 11 6.09 -10.24 15.94
CA GLY A 11 5.06 -10.96 15.18
C GLY A 11 4.22 -10.08 14.26
N TYR A 12 4.73 -8.90 13.87
CA TYR A 12 4.11 -8.05 12.85
C TYR A 12 4.52 -8.43 11.42
N LEU A 13 5.72 -9.01 11.26
CA LEU A 13 6.18 -9.63 10.00
C LEU A 13 6.33 -11.14 10.20
N LYS A 14 5.58 -11.93 9.43
CA LYS A 14 5.48 -13.39 9.57
C LYS A 14 5.71 -14.12 8.25
N THR A 15 5.12 -13.61 7.17
CA THR A 15 5.12 -14.27 5.86
C THR A 15 6.51 -14.12 5.22
N PRO A 16 7.20 -15.23 4.86
CA PRO A 16 8.57 -15.18 4.33
C PRO A 16 8.73 -14.22 3.13
N LYS A 17 7.81 -14.24 2.17
CA LYS A 17 7.85 -13.35 1.00
C LYS A 17 7.73 -11.86 1.37
N ILE A 18 6.93 -11.53 2.38
CA ILE A 18 6.80 -10.15 2.87
C ILE A 18 8.10 -9.74 3.56
N ILE A 19 8.67 -10.59 4.40
CA ILE A 19 9.96 -10.36 5.06
C ILE A 19 11.08 -10.13 4.02
N GLU A 20 11.14 -10.98 2.98
CA GLU A 20 12.10 -10.82 1.88
C GLU A 20 11.93 -9.48 1.14
N ALA A 21 10.68 -9.06 0.88
CA ALA A 21 10.39 -7.78 0.27
C ALA A 21 10.90 -6.61 1.12
N PHE A 22 10.64 -6.62 2.44
CA PHE A 22 11.17 -5.60 3.37
C PHE A 22 12.70 -5.57 3.41
N LYS A 23 13.36 -6.72 3.35
CA LYS A 23 14.82 -6.82 3.31
C LYS A 23 15.39 -6.30 1.99
N LYS A 24 14.71 -6.52 0.87
CA LYS A 24 15.14 -6.14 -0.48
C LYS A 24 14.86 -4.69 -0.81
N VAL A 25 13.66 -4.19 -0.49
CA VAL A 25 13.19 -2.84 -0.81
C VAL A 25 13.50 -1.92 0.37
N LYS A 26 14.56 -1.14 0.24
CA LYS A 26 15.08 -0.30 1.33
C LYS A 26 14.23 0.95 1.53
N ARG A 27 13.67 1.15 2.73
CA ARG A 27 12.84 2.32 3.06
C ARG A 27 13.56 3.65 2.80
N GLN A 28 14.88 3.70 2.96
CA GLN A 28 15.71 4.89 2.69
C GLN A 28 15.61 5.43 1.26
N ASP A 29 15.23 4.58 0.30
CA ASP A 29 15.08 4.97 -1.11
C ASP A 29 13.76 5.71 -1.38
N PHE A 30 12.85 5.74 -0.39
CA PHE A 30 11.48 6.25 -0.47
C PHE A 30 11.21 7.41 0.50
N VAL A 31 12.21 7.90 1.19
CA VAL A 31 12.15 9.08 2.06
C VAL A 31 12.91 10.24 1.40
N ARG A 32 12.71 11.45 1.93
CA ARG A 32 13.48 12.61 1.51
C ARG A 32 14.93 12.49 1.98
N SER A 33 15.84 13.25 1.37
CA SER A 33 17.26 13.20 1.68
C SER A 33 17.59 13.52 3.15
N GLU A 34 16.85 14.48 3.73
CA GLU A 34 16.98 14.92 5.12
C GLU A 34 16.50 13.91 6.15
N ASP A 35 15.65 12.96 5.76
CA ASP A 35 15.03 12.00 6.68
C ASP A 35 15.71 10.61 6.64
N LYS A 36 16.79 10.44 5.88
CA LYS A 36 17.46 9.14 5.70
C LYS A 36 18.03 8.51 6.98
N GLU A 37 18.40 9.32 7.94
CA GLU A 37 18.91 8.83 9.25
C GLU A 37 17.76 8.27 10.13
N LEU A 38 16.50 8.62 9.81
CA LEU A 38 15.33 8.23 10.58
C LEU A 38 14.65 6.95 10.06
N VAL A 39 15.15 6.34 8.99
CA VAL A 39 14.46 5.23 8.30
C VAL A 39 14.32 3.95 9.13
N GLU A 40 15.18 3.75 10.13
CA GLU A 40 15.10 2.62 11.07
C GLU A 40 14.12 2.89 12.23
N LEU A 41 13.53 4.10 12.34
CA LEU A 41 12.47 4.36 13.31
C LEU A 41 11.16 3.74 12.84
N ASN A 42 10.44 3.15 13.79
CA ASN A 42 9.09 2.61 13.54
C ASN A 42 8.03 3.71 13.65
N GLU A 43 8.19 4.77 12.83
CA GLU A 43 7.34 5.95 12.80
C GLU A 43 7.04 6.37 11.34
N PRO A 44 5.92 7.06 11.07
CA PRO A 44 5.72 7.71 9.78
C PRO A 44 6.73 8.85 9.60
N LEU A 45 7.19 9.08 8.36
CA LEU A 45 8.09 10.20 8.04
C LEU A 45 7.48 11.09 6.96
N PRO A 46 7.71 12.41 6.98
CA PRO A 46 7.14 13.31 5.99
C PRO A 46 7.74 13.06 4.59
N ILE A 47 6.89 13.15 3.55
CA ILE A 47 7.33 13.07 2.15
C ILE A 47 6.98 14.33 1.36
N GLY A 48 6.52 15.37 2.05
CA GLY A 48 6.03 16.62 1.47
C GLY A 48 4.53 16.65 1.26
N TYR A 49 4.01 17.82 0.92
CA TYR A 49 2.59 18.05 0.61
C TYR A 49 1.61 17.62 1.72
N GLY A 50 2.04 17.64 2.99
CA GLY A 50 1.25 17.14 4.11
C GLY A 50 1.09 15.61 4.17
N GLN A 51 1.83 14.87 3.32
CA GLN A 51 1.77 13.41 3.26
C GLN A 51 2.98 12.76 3.94
N THR A 52 2.84 11.47 4.29
CA THR A 52 3.88 10.70 4.95
C THR A 52 4.11 9.35 4.28
N ILE A 53 5.35 8.84 4.32
CA ILE A 53 5.57 7.42 4.20
C ILE A 53 5.12 6.75 5.51
N SER A 54 4.27 5.74 5.40
CA SER A 54 3.65 5.10 6.57
C SER A 54 4.67 4.46 7.51
N GLN A 55 4.28 4.32 8.78
CA GLN A 55 5.00 3.58 9.79
C GLN A 55 5.27 2.14 9.33
N PRO A 56 6.49 1.63 9.45
CA PRO A 56 6.84 0.27 9.01
C PRO A 56 5.96 -0.84 9.60
N LEU A 57 5.61 -0.75 10.87
CA LEU A 57 4.67 -1.68 11.53
C LEU A 57 3.31 -1.68 10.82
N THR A 58 2.78 -0.51 10.51
CA THR A 58 1.47 -0.37 9.85
C THR A 58 1.50 -0.98 8.45
N VAL A 59 2.56 -0.74 7.67
CA VAL A 59 2.72 -1.35 6.34
C VAL A 59 2.84 -2.87 6.45
N ALA A 60 3.64 -3.38 7.39
CA ALA A 60 3.79 -4.81 7.64
C ALA A 60 2.43 -5.45 7.99
N PHE A 61 1.70 -4.85 8.93
CA PHE A 61 0.38 -5.30 9.36
C PHE A 61 -0.61 -5.35 8.19
N MET A 62 -0.69 -4.29 7.38
CA MET A 62 -1.60 -4.24 6.23
C MET A 62 -1.23 -5.28 5.16
N LEU A 63 0.06 -5.50 4.89
CA LEU A 63 0.51 -6.52 3.94
C LEU A 63 0.23 -7.95 4.44
N GLU A 64 0.37 -8.21 5.74
CA GLU A 64 0.01 -9.51 6.33
C GLU A 64 -1.50 -9.77 6.26
N LEU A 65 -2.35 -8.75 6.41
CA LEU A 65 -3.80 -8.86 6.19
C LEU A 65 -4.14 -9.10 4.71
N LEU A 66 -3.48 -8.39 3.82
CA LEU A 66 -3.68 -8.46 2.37
C LEU A 66 -3.26 -9.83 1.81
N THR A 67 -2.20 -10.42 2.37
CA THR A 67 -1.61 -11.70 1.94
C THR A 67 -1.30 -11.75 0.44
N PRO A 68 -0.51 -10.79 -0.10
CA PRO A 68 -0.19 -10.75 -1.53
C PRO A 68 0.59 -11.98 -1.97
N GLN A 69 0.33 -12.47 -3.19
CA GLN A 69 0.93 -13.67 -3.75
C GLN A 69 1.66 -13.39 -5.07
N ASP A 70 2.47 -14.36 -5.49
CA ASP A 70 3.11 -14.35 -6.80
C ASP A 70 2.06 -14.26 -7.93
N ARG A 71 2.40 -13.51 -9.00
CA ARG A 71 1.59 -13.33 -10.23
C ARG A 71 0.26 -12.59 -10.04
N GLU A 72 -0.03 -12.07 -8.85
CA GLU A 72 -1.25 -11.30 -8.63
C GLU A 72 -1.20 -9.93 -9.31
N THR A 73 -2.39 -9.40 -9.60
CA THR A 73 -2.63 -8.02 -10.06
C THR A 73 -3.15 -7.22 -8.88
N ILE A 74 -2.40 -6.23 -8.43
CA ILE A 74 -2.67 -5.48 -7.20
C ILE A 74 -2.80 -3.99 -7.50
N LEU A 75 -3.78 -3.35 -6.85
CA LEU A 75 -3.97 -1.90 -6.85
C LEU A 75 -3.51 -1.33 -5.51
N ASP A 76 -2.64 -0.31 -5.55
CA ASP A 76 -2.20 0.50 -4.40
C ASP A 76 -2.74 1.92 -4.57
N VAL A 77 -3.63 2.34 -3.69
CA VAL A 77 -4.28 3.65 -3.68
C VAL A 77 -3.66 4.55 -2.62
N GLY A 78 -3.18 5.73 -3.04
CA GLY A 78 -2.39 6.62 -2.20
C GLY A 78 -0.94 6.15 -2.11
N SER A 79 -0.30 5.94 -3.27
CA SER A 79 1.05 5.34 -3.35
C SER A 79 2.14 6.19 -2.70
N GLY A 80 1.91 7.48 -2.47
CA GLY A 80 2.83 8.41 -1.81
C GLY A 80 4.22 8.39 -2.44
N SER A 81 5.23 7.93 -1.68
CA SER A 81 6.60 7.78 -2.18
C SER A 81 6.86 6.52 -3.01
N GLY A 82 5.88 5.61 -3.11
CA GLY A 82 5.97 4.35 -3.86
C GLY A 82 6.55 3.16 -3.08
N TRP A 83 6.74 3.28 -1.76
CA TRP A 83 7.34 2.19 -0.97
C TRP A 83 6.48 0.93 -0.96
N THR A 84 5.19 1.05 -0.67
CA THR A 84 4.25 -0.08 -0.68
C THR A 84 4.14 -0.70 -2.08
N VAL A 85 4.08 0.12 -3.14
CA VAL A 85 4.15 -0.33 -4.53
C VAL A 85 5.37 -1.20 -4.79
N ALA A 86 6.56 -0.77 -4.34
CA ALA A 86 7.80 -1.52 -4.54
C ALA A 86 7.84 -2.82 -3.74
N LEU A 87 7.34 -2.82 -2.49
CA LEU A 87 7.18 -4.03 -1.67
C LEU A 87 6.27 -5.05 -2.38
N LEU A 88 5.10 -4.61 -2.83
CA LEU A 88 4.16 -5.44 -3.58
C LEU A 88 4.78 -5.97 -4.88
N ALA A 89 5.48 -5.12 -5.65
CA ALA A 89 6.16 -5.53 -6.87
C ALA A 89 7.23 -6.61 -6.63
N SER A 90 7.94 -6.52 -5.50
CA SER A 90 8.90 -7.56 -5.10
C SER A 90 8.21 -8.89 -4.78
N ILE A 91 6.98 -8.86 -4.22
CA ILE A 91 6.22 -10.04 -3.82
C ILE A 91 5.56 -10.71 -5.04
N VAL A 92 4.91 -9.94 -5.92
CA VAL A 92 4.19 -10.51 -7.07
C VAL A 92 5.12 -11.03 -8.17
N GLY A 93 6.39 -10.61 -8.16
CA GLY A 93 7.41 -11.09 -9.08
C GLY A 93 7.21 -10.64 -10.54
N ASN A 94 7.97 -11.25 -11.45
CA ASN A 94 8.06 -10.79 -12.84
C ASN A 94 6.77 -11.02 -13.67
N GLN A 95 5.86 -11.86 -13.21
CA GLN A 95 4.60 -12.16 -13.91
C GLN A 95 3.39 -11.46 -13.28
N GLY A 96 3.57 -10.81 -12.13
CA GLY A 96 2.54 -10.01 -11.49
C GLY A 96 2.50 -8.57 -11.98
N LYS A 97 1.47 -7.83 -11.53
CA LYS A 97 1.26 -6.41 -11.84
C LYS A 97 0.90 -5.64 -10.60
N VAL A 98 1.46 -4.46 -10.45
CA VAL A 98 1.11 -3.51 -9.39
C VAL A 98 0.81 -2.16 -10.03
N TYR A 99 -0.37 -1.65 -9.76
CA TYR A 99 -0.82 -0.33 -10.20
C TYR A 99 -0.85 0.60 -8.99
N GLY A 100 -0.06 1.68 -9.04
CA GLY A 100 -0.04 2.70 -8.00
C GLY A 100 -0.86 3.92 -8.44
N LEU A 101 -1.75 4.41 -7.58
CA LEU A 101 -2.50 5.65 -7.80
C LEU A 101 -2.07 6.69 -6.78
N GLU A 102 -1.69 7.87 -7.27
CA GLU A 102 -1.32 9.01 -6.43
C GLU A 102 -1.94 10.28 -7.01
N LYS A 103 -2.65 11.06 -6.19
CA LYS A 103 -3.34 12.27 -6.64
C LYS A 103 -2.38 13.44 -6.83
N ILE A 104 -1.35 13.53 -6.01
CA ILE A 104 -0.39 14.63 -6.02
C ILE A 104 0.69 14.34 -7.06
N LYS A 105 0.69 15.10 -8.17
CA LYS A 105 1.62 14.91 -9.30
C LYS A 105 3.09 14.79 -8.86
N ALA A 106 3.53 15.66 -7.96
CA ALA A 106 4.92 15.65 -7.48
C ALA A 106 5.26 14.36 -6.72
N LEU A 107 4.30 13.79 -5.95
CA LEU A 107 4.48 12.51 -5.28
C LEU A 107 4.41 11.34 -6.25
N ALA A 108 3.54 11.39 -7.27
CA ALA A 108 3.52 10.38 -8.33
C ALA A 108 4.86 10.33 -9.09
N ASP A 109 5.47 11.48 -9.37
CA ASP A 109 6.81 11.56 -9.97
C ASP A 109 7.90 11.05 -9.03
N PHE A 110 7.83 11.39 -7.75
CA PHE A 110 8.72 10.88 -6.72
C PHE A 110 8.63 9.35 -6.58
N ALA A 111 7.41 8.81 -6.50
CA ALA A 111 7.17 7.37 -6.50
C ALA A 111 7.75 6.68 -7.74
N THR A 112 7.51 7.26 -8.93
CA THR A 112 8.04 6.75 -10.20
C THR A 112 9.57 6.69 -10.17
N SER A 113 10.24 7.76 -9.73
CA SER A 113 11.69 7.82 -9.59
C SER A 113 12.21 6.75 -8.61
N ASN A 114 11.59 6.61 -7.44
CA ASN A 114 12.00 5.66 -6.41
C ASN A 114 11.83 4.20 -6.85
N VAL A 115 10.66 3.86 -7.40
CA VAL A 115 10.37 2.50 -7.88
C VAL A 115 11.30 2.10 -9.03
N ASN A 116 11.71 3.07 -9.86
CA ASN A 116 12.63 2.83 -10.97
C ASN A 116 14.03 2.37 -10.52
N LYS A 117 14.47 2.71 -9.30
CA LYS A 117 15.73 2.21 -8.70
C LYS A 117 15.78 0.67 -8.64
N TYR A 118 14.62 0.02 -8.60
CA TYR A 118 14.45 -1.44 -8.54
C TYR A 118 14.14 -2.07 -9.90
N ASN A 119 14.13 -1.29 -10.98
CA ASN A 119 13.78 -1.72 -12.33
C ASN A 119 12.35 -2.26 -12.52
N PHE A 120 11.44 -2.07 -11.57
CA PHE A 120 10.08 -2.61 -11.65
C PHE A 120 9.25 -1.97 -12.76
N LEU A 121 9.46 -0.68 -13.06
CA LEU A 121 8.84 0.00 -14.21
C LEU A 121 9.35 -0.56 -15.54
N ARG A 122 10.68 -0.69 -15.70
CA ARG A 122 11.29 -1.22 -16.94
C ARG A 122 10.88 -2.66 -17.23
N LYS A 123 10.67 -3.47 -16.19
CA LYS A 123 10.17 -4.84 -16.31
C LYS A 123 8.66 -4.90 -16.56
N GLY A 124 7.97 -3.77 -16.58
CA GLY A 124 6.53 -3.70 -16.76
C GLY A 124 5.74 -4.34 -15.60
N ILE A 125 6.35 -4.50 -14.41
CA ILE A 125 5.68 -5.01 -13.21
C ILE A 125 4.83 -3.92 -12.58
N VAL A 126 5.34 -2.67 -12.57
CA VAL A 126 4.69 -1.52 -11.95
C VAL A 126 4.27 -0.49 -13.00
N GLN A 127 3.12 0.11 -12.78
CA GLN A 127 2.69 1.36 -13.42
C GLN A 127 2.16 2.31 -12.33
N ILE A 128 2.52 3.59 -12.42
CA ILE A 128 2.06 4.63 -11.49
C ILE A 128 1.25 5.65 -12.27
N PHE A 129 0.07 6.00 -11.77
CA PHE A 129 -0.85 6.96 -12.37
C PHE A 129 -1.05 8.14 -11.43
N CYS A 130 -0.97 9.35 -11.98
CA CYS A 130 -1.40 10.56 -11.28
C CYS A 130 -2.90 10.72 -11.49
N THR A 131 -3.71 10.27 -10.51
CA THR A 131 -5.18 10.28 -10.61
C THR A 131 -5.84 10.18 -9.24
N ASP A 132 -7.15 10.49 -9.19
CA ASP A 132 -7.95 10.26 -7.99
C ASP A 132 -8.12 8.75 -7.73
N GLY A 133 -7.61 8.31 -6.59
CA GLY A 133 -7.67 6.90 -6.18
C GLY A 133 -9.05 6.45 -5.72
N TYR A 134 -9.98 7.36 -5.42
CA TYR A 134 -11.33 7.04 -4.97
C TYR A 134 -12.13 6.26 -6.03
N LEU A 135 -11.84 6.52 -7.30
CA LEU A 135 -12.46 5.85 -8.44
C LEU A 135 -11.81 4.50 -8.79
N GLY A 136 -10.67 4.19 -8.19
CA GLY A 136 -9.86 3.04 -8.56
C GLY A 136 -9.25 3.17 -9.96
N LEU A 137 -9.08 2.02 -10.65
CA LEU A 137 -8.51 1.94 -11.98
C LEU A 137 -9.31 0.95 -12.84
N PRO A 138 -10.52 1.32 -13.33
CA PRO A 138 -11.43 0.41 -14.03
C PRO A 138 -10.81 -0.29 -15.25
N GLN A 139 -9.92 0.41 -15.99
CA GLN A 139 -9.27 -0.13 -17.19
C GLN A 139 -8.29 -1.28 -16.91
N ALA A 140 -7.83 -1.45 -15.66
CA ALA A 140 -6.95 -2.54 -15.24
C ALA A 140 -7.65 -3.57 -14.34
N ALA A 141 -8.91 -3.32 -13.97
CA ALA A 141 -9.71 -4.24 -13.17
C ALA A 141 -10.04 -5.54 -13.95
N PRO A 142 -10.34 -6.65 -13.26
CA PRO A 142 -10.45 -6.79 -11.81
C PRO A 142 -9.09 -7.11 -11.12
N PHE A 143 -8.96 -6.70 -9.85
CA PHE A 143 -7.76 -6.89 -9.03
C PHE A 143 -7.87 -8.09 -8.09
N ASP A 144 -6.76 -8.80 -7.90
CA ASP A 144 -6.64 -9.85 -6.87
C ASP A 144 -6.61 -9.24 -5.47
N LYS A 145 -5.92 -8.10 -5.34
CA LYS A 145 -5.81 -7.36 -4.08
C LYS A 145 -5.90 -5.86 -4.33
N ILE A 146 -6.44 -5.16 -3.34
CA ILE A 146 -6.43 -3.69 -3.29
C ILE A 146 -5.94 -3.28 -1.90
N ILE A 147 -5.00 -2.36 -1.83
CA ILE A 147 -4.57 -1.72 -0.60
C ILE A 147 -4.77 -0.21 -0.73
N VAL A 148 -5.24 0.42 0.35
CA VAL A 148 -5.43 1.86 0.40
C VAL A 148 -4.60 2.41 1.56
N ALA A 149 -3.67 3.32 1.27
CA ALA A 149 -2.75 3.90 2.25
C ALA A 149 -3.21 5.28 2.78
N ALA A 150 -4.48 5.62 2.62
CA ALA A 150 -5.12 6.84 3.10
C ALA A 150 -6.50 6.52 3.68
N ALA A 151 -6.94 7.27 4.70
CA ALA A 151 -8.22 7.01 5.38
C ALA A 151 -9.40 7.54 4.57
N ALA A 152 -10.36 6.66 4.29
CA ALA A 152 -11.65 7.03 3.72
C ALA A 152 -12.72 7.14 4.82
N GLU A 153 -13.67 8.08 4.71
CA GLU A 153 -14.81 8.14 5.63
C GLU A 153 -15.68 6.89 5.57
N GLU A 154 -15.82 6.33 4.37
CA GLU A 154 -16.51 5.08 4.08
C GLU A 154 -15.76 4.28 3.00
N ILE A 155 -16.02 2.99 2.90
CA ILE A 155 -15.38 2.14 1.88
C ILE A 155 -15.89 2.52 0.51
N PRO A 156 -15.02 2.94 -0.45
CA PRO A 156 -15.47 3.31 -1.80
C PRO A 156 -16.02 2.10 -2.54
N ASN A 157 -17.30 2.14 -2.92
CA ASN A 157 -17.95 1.05 -3.68
C ASN A 157 -17.20 0.71 -4.97
N LYS A 158 -16.60 1.72 -5.62
CA LYS A 158 -15.82 1.53 -6.87
C LYS A 158 -14.62 0.58 -6.67
N LEU A 159 -14.00 0.57 -5.50
CA LEU A 159 -12.92 -0.37 -5.20
C LEU A 159 -13.46 -1.79 -4.98
N LEU A 160 -14.61 -1.93 -4.31
CA LEU A 160 -15.27 -3.24 -4.12
C LEU A 160 -15.74 -3.87 -5.45
N GLU A 161 -16.27 -3.05 -6.36
CA GLU A 161 -16.67 -3.47 -7.71
C GLU A 161 -15.46 -4.04 -8.48
N GLN A 162 -14.29 -3.39 -8.37
CA GLN A 162 -13.05 -3.75 -9.06
C GLN A 162 -12.29 -4.92 -8.42
N LEU A 163 -12.75 -5.45 -7.28
CA LEU A 163 -12.13 -6.58 -6.62
C LEU A 163 -12.63 -7.91 -7.22
N LYS A 164 -11.74 -8.85 -7.51
CA LYS A 164 -12.08 -10.23 -7.92
C LYS A 164 -12.84 -10.96 -6.80
N ILE A 165 -13.68 -11.91 -7.16
CA ILE A 165 -14.18 -12.91 -6.20
C ILE A 165 -12.97 -13.72 -5.70
N GLY A 166 -12.84 -13.87 -4.38
CA GLY A 166 -11.63 -14.40 -3.72
C GLY A 166 -10.57 -13.34 -3.41
N GLY A 167 -10.73 -12.12 -3.93
CA GLY A 167 -9.82 -11.00 -3.68
C GLY A 167 -10.01 -10.36 -2.31
N LYS A 168 -9.03 -9.53 -1.91
CA LYS A 168 -9.03 -8.79 -0.63
C LYS A 168 -8.78 -7.31 -0.84
N LEU A 169 -9.50 -6.48 -0.09
CA LEU A 169 -9.25 -5.05 0.08
C LEU A 169 -8.82 -4.80 1.53
N VAL A 170 -7.75 -4.04 1.73
CA VAL A 170 -7.32 -3.52 3.04
C VAL A 170 -7.32 -2.00 2.97
N ILE A 171 -8.10 -1.35 3.83
CA ILE A 171 -8.34 0.10 3.80
C ILE A 171 -8.57 0.65 5.21
N PRO A 172 -7.95 1.77 5.61
CA PRO A 172 -8.34 2.50 6.81
C PRO A 172 -9.63 3.28 6.57
N VAL A 173 -10.57 3.17 7.51
CA VAL A 173 -11.89 3.80 7.46
C VAL A 173 -12.15 4.57 8.75
N GLY A 174 -12.68 5.75 8.64
CA GLY A 174 -13.08 6.61 9.75
C GLY A 174 -12.82 8.08 9.50
N ASN A 175 -13.16 8.89 10.50
CA ASN A 175 -12.92 10.35 10.47
C ASN A 175 -11.40 10.62 10.37
N PRO A 176 -10.94 11.45 9.42
CA PRO A 176 -9.51 11.76 9.25
C PRO A 176 -8.88 12.51 10.46
N TYR A 177 -9.69 13.05 11.36
CA TYR A 177 -9.24 13.76 12.58
C TYR A 177 -9.27 12.90 13.85
N GLU A 178 -9.64 11.62 13.71
CA GLU A 178 -9.76 10.68 14.82
C GLU A 178 -8.97 9.41 14.51
N SER A 179 -8.96 8.46 15.44
CA SER A 179 -8.41 7.13 15.21
C SER A 179 -9.28 6.36 14.23
N GLN A 180 -8.67 5.82 13.18
CA GLN A 180 -9.35 5.01 12.17
C GLN A 180 -9.23 3.52 12.46
N THR A 181 -10.07 2.77 11.76
CA THR A 181 -10.09 1.31 11.78
C THR A 181 -9.60 0.76 10.44
N ILE A 182 -8.57 -0.07 10.43
CA ILE A 182 -8.20 -0.83 9.24
C ILE A 182 -9.25 -1.92 9.03
N GLU A 183 -9.92 -1.86 7.87
CA GLU A 183 -10.90 -2.85 7.43
C GLU A 183 -10.26 -3.80 6.42
N MET A 184 -10.30 -5.09 6.70
CA MET A 184 -9.96 -6.14 5.74
C MET A 184 -11.24 -6.75 5.19
N ILE A 185 -11.48 -6.59 3.90
CA ILE A 185 -12.66 -7.07 3.19
C ILE A 185 -12.27 -8.17 2.23
N ALA A 186 -12.86 -9.36 2.34
CA ALA A 186 -12.72 -10.45 1.39
C ALA A 186 -14.01 -10.60 0.58
N LYS A 187 -13.92 -10.51 -0.75
CA LYS A 187 -15.06 -10.71 -1.65
C LYS A 187 -15.28 -12.20 -1.86
N ILE A 188 -16.38 -12.74 -1.35
CA ILE A 188 -16.70 -14.17 -1.38
C ILE A 188 -17.74 -14.55 -2.44
N GLY A 189 -18.28 -13.57 -3.14
CA GLY A 189 -19.26 -13.76 -4.22
C GLY A 189 -19.71 -12.42 -4.80
N PRO A 190 -20.60 -12.41 -5.80
CA PRO A 190 -21.19 -11.18 -6.32
C PRO A 190 -21.88 -10.42 -5.16
N ASN A 191 -21.41 -9.20 -4.86
CA ASN A 191 -21.92 -8.34 -3.78
C ASN A 191 -21.95 -9.01 -2.38
N LYS A 192 -21.09 -10.03 -2.16
CA LYS A 192 -20.95 -10.69 -0.85
C LYS A 192 -19.53 -10.53 -0.33
N TYR A 193 -19.42 -10.05 0.90
CA TYR A 193 -18.15 -9.71 1.52
C TYR A 193 -18.08 -10.21 2.97
N ASN A 194 -16.92 -10.74 3.35
CA ASN A 194 -16.55 -10.93 4.76
C ASN A 194 -15.65 -9.78 5.18
N LYS A 195 -15.91 -9.21 6.36
CA LYS A 195 -15.19 -8.06 6.90
C LYS A 195 -14.56 -8.40 8.25
N LYS A 196 -13.33 -7.93 8.46
CA LYS A 196 -12.65 -7.91 9.77
C LYS A 196 -12.12 -6.51 10.03
N SER A 197 -12.28 -6.03 11.26
CA SER A 197 -11.99 -4.67 11.67
C SER A 197 -10.86 -4.64 12.71
N TYR A 198 -9.92 -3.71 12.56
CA TYR A 198 -8.75 -3.53 13.42
C TYR A 198 -8.61 -2.04 13.77
N PRO A 199 -9.08 -1.60 14.96
CA PRO A 199 -9.05 -0.20 15.36
C PRO A 199 -7.67 0.26 15.82
N GLY A 200 -7.48 1.57 15.93
CA GLY A 200 -6.31 2.17 16.59
C GLY A 200 -5.23 2.68 15.65
N PHE A 201 -5.56 3.06 14.42
CA PHE A 201 -4.63 3.58 13.44
C PHE A 201 -4.89 5.06 13.12
N ILE A 202 -3.87 5.75 12.62
CA ILE A 202 -3.96 7.13 12.13
C ILE A 202 -3.35 7.20 10.74
N PHE A 203 -4.13 7.68 9.78
CA PHE A 203 -3.73 7.88 8.39
C PHE A 203 -4.06 9.29 7.91
N VAL A 204 -3.35 9.75 6.90
CA VAL A 204 -3.74 10.93 6.13
C VAL A 204 -5.07 10.68 5.40
N PRO A 205 -5.89 11.71 5.14
CA PRO A 205 -7.18 11.52 4.49
C PRO A 205 -7.04 11.09 3.01
N LEU A 206 -7.93 10.20 2.56
CA LEU A 206 -8.15 9.93 1.15
C LEU A 206 -8.98 11.09 0.56
N VAL A 207 -8.31 11.98 -0.16
CA VAL A 207 -8.91 13.22 -0.68
C VAL A 207 -9.76 12.92 -1.92
N LYS A 208 -11.06 13.26 -1.86
CA LYS A 208 -11.96 13.32 -3.02
C LYS A 208 -11.71 14.61 -3.82
N GLU A 209 -12.01 14.62 -5.14
CA GLU A 209 -12.18 15.86 -5.90
C GLU A 209 -13.37 16.66 -5.43
#